data_8e80cd1b3cb85ec78939c174a1832e53
#
_entry.id   8e80cd1b3cb85ec78939c174a1832e53
#
_cell.length_a   1.000
_cell.length_b   1.000
_cell.length_c   1.000
_cell.angle_alpha   90.00
_cell.angle_beta   90.00
_cell.angle_gamma   90.00
#
_symmetry.space_group_name_H-M   'P 1'
#
loop_
_entity.id
_entity.type
_entity.pdbx_description
1 polymer ?
#
loop_
_entity_poly.entity_id
_entity_poly.type
_entity_poly.pdbx_seq_one_letter_code
_entity_poly.pdbx_strand_id
1 'polypeptide(L)'
;MSPTPIPREHLDVLDRATSLFGRALATDLDGDCAACPGWTRRDCANHVLGGGLRYAAYFTNEPESEIGWTRTADHAGDKPVPALHRTSAGLRKRLAKAPDTEALVPHRLAEIPVRDLLALRVFELVVHAHDLAPETWDHPDTADLAAWLNEHARDVVELMRAFDVLGQAGAVPLGADARTRLLALSGREPTGTAVGGGNPTSSS
;
A
#
# COMPACT_ATOMS: atom_id res chain seq x y z
N MET A 1 30.64 2.02 -6.29
CA MET A 1 29.57 2.46 -7.24
C MET A 1 29.20 3.88 -6.86
N SER A 2 28.90 4.75 -7.82
CA SER A 2 28.39 6.09 -7.51
C SER A 2 26.97 5.99 -6.96
N PRO A 3 26.60 6.83 -5.97
CA PRO A 3 25.24 6.83 -5.43
C PRO A 3 24.23 7.20 -6.52
N THR A 4 23.09 6.50 -6.53
CA THR A 4 22.02 6.69 -7.52
C THR A 4 20.79 7.24 -6.80
N PRO A 5 20.41 8.51 -7.00
CA PRO A 5 19.21 9.07 -6.38
C PRO A 5 17.94 8.43 -6.95
N ILE A 6 16.84 8.54 -6.23
CA ILE A 6 15.53 8.08 -6.73
C ILE A 6 15.17 8.86 -8.01
N PRO A 7 14.87 8.16 -9.11
CA PRO A 7 14.40 8.77 -10.33
C PRO A 7 13.12 9.60 -10.11
N ARG A 8 13.00 10.73 -10.79
CA ARG A 8 11.82 11.62 -10.63
C ARG A 8 10.53 10.90 -11.00
N GLU A 9 10.55 10.08 -12.04
CA GLU A 9 9.40 9.27 -12.47
C GLU A 9 8.88 8.34 -11.38
N HIS A 10 9.75 7.81 -10.49
CA HIS A 10 9.31 7.00 -9.35
C HIS A 10 8.64 7.85 -8.25
N LEU A 11 9.10 9.10 -8.07
CA LEU A 11 8.41 10.04 -7.17
C LEU A 11 7.05 10.45 -7.74
N ASP A 12 6.92 10.57 -9.06
CA ASP A 12 5.66 10.87 -9.73
C ASP A 12 4.67 9.69 -9.59
N VAL A 13 5.17 8.43 -9.58
CA VAL A 13 4.36 7.24 -9.23
C VAL A 13 3.80 7.33 -7.82
N LEU A 14 4.62 7.75 -6.83
CA LEU A 14 4.15 7.96 -5.46
C LEU A 14 3.06 9.04 -5.38
N ASP A 15 3.21 10.14 -6.14
CA ASP A 15 2.22 11.23 -6.17
C ASP A 15 0.88 10.75 -6.78
N ARG A 16 0.93 9.93 -7.85
CA ARG A 16 -0.27 9.31 -8.46
C ARG A 16 -0.95 8.34 -7.50
N ALA A 17 -0.19 7.47 -6.82
CA ALA A 17 -0.72 6.55 -5.82
C ALA A 17 -1.35 7.30 -4.63
N THR A 18 -0.73 8.40 -4.18
CA THR A 18 -1.28 9.28 -3.15
C THR A 18 -2.61 9.88 -3.60
N SER A 19 -2.71 10.32 -4.86
CA SER A 19 -3.93 10.88 -5.42
C SER A 19 -5.04 9.82 -5.52
N LEU A 20 -4.70 8.59 -5.92
CA LEU A 20 -5.64 7.45 -5.97
C LEU A 20 -6.20 7.15 -4.57
N PHE A 21 -5.34 7.03 -3.55
CA PHE A 21 -5.78 6.80 -2.18
C PHE A 21 -6.60 7.98 -1.63
N GLY A 22 -6.25 9.21 -2.01
CA GLY A 22 -7.02 10.41 -1.66
C GLY A 22 -8.46 10.37 -2.17
N ARG A 23 -8.71 9.76 -3.33
CA ARG A 23 -10.08 9.52 -3.85
C ARG A 23 -10.83 8.51 -2.99
N ALA A 24 -10.17 7.42 -2.59
CA ALA A 24 -10.76 6.42 -1.71
C ALA A 24 -11.16 6.99 -0.33
N LEU A 25 -10.39 7.96 0.18
CA LEU A 25 -10.70 8.64 1.45
C LEU A 25 -11.94 9.55 1.39
N ALA A 26 -12.51 9.80 0.21
CA ALA A 26 -13.75 10.54 0.07
C ALA A 26 -15.00 9.68 0.41
N THR A 27 -14.82 8.38 0.63
CA THR A 27 -15.88 7.48 1.08
C THR A 27 -16.18 7.65 2.57
N ASP A 28 -17.31 7.11 3.02
CA ASP A 28 -17.64 7.02 4.45
C ASP A 28 -16.64 6.08 5.15
N LEU A 29 -16.00 6.57 6.21
CA LEU A 29 -15.00 5.83 6.99
C LEU A 29 -15.57 5.07 8.19
N ASP A 30 -16.85 5.21 8.50
CA ASP A 30 -17.46 4.63 9.73
C ASP A 30 -17.88 3.16 9.55
N GLY A 31 -17.87 2.64 8.32
CA GLY A 31 -18.22 1.25 8.02
C GLY A 31 -17.06 0.27 8.14
N ASP A 32 -17.37 -1.03 8.09
CA ASP A 32 -16.39 -2.10 8.08
C ASP A 32 -15.55 -2.09 6.79
N CYS A 33 -14.26 -2.43 6.90
CA CYS A 33 -13.38 -2.67 5.77
C CYS A 33 -13.46 -4.14 5.35
N ALA A 34 -14.26 -4.44 4.34
CA ALA A 34 -14.53 -5.83 3.93
C ALA A 34 -13.25 -6.60 3.54
N ALA A 35 -12.26 -5.91 2.97
CA ALA A 35 -10.98 -6.52 2.57
C ALA A 35 -9.98 -6.69 3.73
N CYS A 36 -10.25 -6.08 4.89
CA CYS A 36 -9.40 -6.12 6.07
C CYS A 36 -10.20 -6.61 7.29
N PRO A 37 -10.38 -7.93 7.48
CA PRO A 37 -11.20 -8.47 8.55
C PRO A 37 -10.80 -7.92 9.92
N GLY A 38 -11.80 -7.45 10.68
CA GLY A 38 -11.62 -6.86 12.00
C GLY A 38 -11.24 -5.38 12.01
N TRP A 39 -11.15 -4.73 10.85
CA TRP A 39 -10.90 -3.30 10.73
C TRP A 39 -12.15 -2.56 10.24
N THR A 40 -12.31 -1.34 10.74
CA THR A 40 -13.17 -0.34 10.10
C THR A 40 -12.42 0.31 8.92
N ARG A 41 -13.12 1.01 8.05
CA ARG A 41 -12.50 1.84 7.01
C ARG A 41 -11.61 2.94 7.62
N ARG A 42 -11.98 3.46 8.79
CA ARG A 42 -11.16 4.43 9.54
C ARG A 42 -9.85 3.82 10.01
N ASP A 43 -9.85 2.56 10.48
CA ASP A 43 -8.63 1.86 10.85
C ASP A 43 -7.69 1.68 9.65
N CYS A 44 -8.23 1.31 8.50
CA CYS A 44 -7.48 1.20 7.25
C CYS A 44 -6.90 2.58 6.83
N ALA A 45 -7.69 3.64 6.89
CA ALA A 45 -7.22 5.00 6.63
C ALA A 45 -6.10 5.40 7.58
N ASN A 46 -6.26 5.20 8.89
CA ASN A 46 -5.27 5.50 9.91
C ASN A 46 -3.98 4.70 9.72
N HIS A 47 -4.09 3.42 9.35
CA HIS A 47 -2.94 2.57 9.02
C HIS A 47 -2.09 3.20 7.90
N VAL A 48 -2.73 3.60 6.81
CA VAL A 48 -2.03 4.20 5.66
C VAL A 48 -1.47 5.57 5.98
N LEU A 49 -2.23 6.44 6.66
CA LEU A 49 -1.75 7.78 7.02
C LEU A 49 -0.56 7.69 8.01
N GLY A 50 -0.69 6.86 9.04
CA GLY A 50 0.37 6.59 10.01
C GLY A 50 1.60 5.96 9.38
N GLY A 51 1.41 5.09 8.35
CA GLY A 51 2.49 4.54 7.53
C GLY A 51 3.34 5.62 6.88
N GLY A 52 2.72 6.66 6.32
CA GLY A 52 3.45 7.80 5.75
C GLY A 52 4.33 8.54 6.74
N LEU A 53 3.86 8.73 7.98
CA LEU A 53 4.63 9.33 9.08
C LEU A 53 5.79 8.43 9.50
N ARG A 54 5.50 7.15 9.74
CA ARG A 54 6.48 6.14 10.17
C ARG A 54 7.61 6.00 9.17
N TYR A 55 7.31 5.90 7.87
CA TYR A 55 8.34 5.76 6.84
C TYR A 55 9.17 7.03 6.69
N ALA A 56 8.60 8.21 6.92
CA ALA A 56 9.38 9.45 6.98
C ALA A 56 10.34 9.48 8.18
N ALA A 57 9.95 8.92 9.33
CA ALA A 57 10.77 8.82 10.53
C ALA A 57 11.96 7.86 10.36
N TYR A 58 11.85 6.84 9.52
CA TYR A 58 12.97 5.93 9.23
C TYR A 58 14.20 6.64 8.63
N PHE A 59 14.02 7.80 8.00
CA PHE A 59 15.12 8.63 7.50
C PHE A 59 15.79 9.49 8.59
N THR A 60 15.25 9.53 9.79
CA THR A 60 15.81 10.30 10.93
C THR A 60 16.37 9.41 12.02
N ASN A 61 16.35 8.09 11.81
CA ASN A 61 16.78 7.09 12.79
C ASN A 61 16.06 7.23 14.16
N GLU A 62 14.81 7.72 14.14
CA GLU A 62 13.99 7.75 15.34
C GLU A 62 13.72 6.31 15.81
N PRO A 63 13.94 6.01 17.11
CA PRO A 63 13.72 4.66 17.60
C PRO A 63 12.23 4.27 17.53
N GLU A 64 11.96 2.99 17.31
CA GLU A 64 10.60 2.47 17.18
C GLU A 64 9.69 2.82 18.36
N SER A 65 10.25 2.95 19.57
CA SER A 65 9.53 3.38 20.77
C SER A 65 8.96 4.80 20.66
N GLU A 66 9.61 5.68 19.90
CA GLU A 66 9.18 7.07 19.72
C GLU A 66 8.18 7.23 18.57
N ILE A 67 8.16 6.30 17.62
CA ILE A 67 7.25 6.32 16.47
C ILE A 67 6.04 5.38 16.60
N GLY A 68 5.94 4.63 17.71
CA GLY A 68 4.87 3.67 17.95
C GLY A 68 3.46 4.27 17.85
N TRP A 69 3.29 5.53 18.24
CA TRP A 69 2.02 6.27 18.14
C TRP A 69 1.48 6.36 16.70
N THR A 70 2.35 6.23 15.69
CA THR A 70 1.94 6.23 14.27
C THR A 70 1.04 5.04 13.90
N ARG A 71 0.93 4.03 14.78
CA ARG A 71 0.08 2.85 14.58
C ARG A 71 -1.27 2.95 15.28
N THR A 72 -1.39 3.80 16.29
CA THR A 72 -2.53 3.79 17.21
C THR A 72 -3.32 5.11 17.24
N ALA A 73 -2.74 6.20 16.74
CA ALA A 73 -3.41 7.50 16.72
C ALA A 73 -4.44 7.61 15.57
N ASP A 74 -5.47 8.41 15.79
CA ASP A 74 -6.39 8.80 14.72
C ASP A 74 -5.74 9.89 13.85
N HIS A 75 -5.12 9.47 12.76
CA HIS A 75 -4.46 10.36 11.79
C HIS A 75 -5.44 10.96 10.77
N ALA A 76 -6.55 10.28 10.52
CA ALA A 76 -7.59 10.71 9.59
C ALA A 76 -8.32 11.93 10.13
N GLY A 77 -8.69 11.92 11.43
CA GLY A 77 -9.47 12.98 12.05
C GLY A 77 -10.70 13.36 11.22
N ASP A 78 -11.08 14.63 11.26
CA ASP A 78 -12.21 15.15 10.48
C ASP A 78 -11.85 15.50 9.02
N LYS A 79 -10.56 15.49 8.67
CA LYS A 79 -10.05 15.91 7.35
C LYS A 79 -9.02 14.93 6.81
N PRO A 80 -9.42 13.71 6.43
CA PRO A 80 -8.48 12.64 6.06
C PRO A 80 -7.67 12.97 4.81
N VAL A 81 -8.24 13.61 3.79
CA VAL A 81 -7.51 13.96 2.55
C VAL A 81 -6.42 15.00 2.80
N PRO A 82 -6.65 16.13 3.49
CA PRO A 82 -5.58 17.03 3.93
C PRO A 82 -4.52 16.35 4.80
N ALA A 83 -4.90 15.41 5.67
CA ALA A 83 -3.96 14.64 6.48
C ALA A 83 -3.05 13.76 5.59
N LEU A 84 -3.61 13.05 4.62
CA LEU A 84 -2.86 12.26 3.63
C LEU A 84 -1.82 13.13 2.90
N HIS A 85 -2.22 14.28 2.39
CA HIS A 85 -1.28 15.17 1.67
C HIS A 85 -0.12 15.62 2.55
N ARG A 86 -0.36 15.94 3.83
CA ARG A 86 0.71 16.33 4.76
C ARG A 86 1.69 15.17 5.01
N THR A 87 1.19 13.96 5.31
CA THR A 87 2.03 12.79 5.60
C THR A 87 2.81 12.34 4.39
N SER A 88 2.18 12.32 3.21
CA SER A 88 2.82 11.94 1.94
C SER A 88 3.88 12.95 1.51
N ALA A 89 3.64 14.27 1.66
CA ALA A 89 4.62 15.30 1.35
C ALA A 89 5.87 15.19 2.22
N GLY A 90 5.72 14.86 3.50
CA GLY A 90 6.83 14.60 4.42
C GLY A 90 7.73 13.46 3.93
N LEU A 91 7.15 12.32 3.64
CA LEU A 91 7.87 11.16 3.12
C LEU A 91 8.51 11.46 1.75
N ARG A 92 7.73 12.02 0.81
CA ARG A 92 8.23 12.39 -0.52
C ARG A 92 9.49 13.27 -0.46
N LYS A 93 9.50 14.25 0.46
CA LYS A 93 10.66 15.12 0.68
C LYS A 93 11.89 14.35 1.16
N ARG A 94 11.72 13.32 2.00
CA ARG A 94 12.82 12.45 2.46
C ARG A 94 13.34 11.59 1.32
N LEU A 95 12.46 10.94 0.58
CA LEU A 95 12.80 10.13 -0.58
C LEU A 95 13.54 10.93 -1.65
N ALA A 96 13.07 12.14 -1.98
CA ALA A 96 13.73 13.02 -2.96
C ALA A 96 15.13 13.50 -2.53
N LYS A 97 15.46 13.40 -1.25
CA LYS A 97 16.76 13.77 -0.68
C LYS A 97 17.63 12.57 -0.36
N ALA A 98 17.13 11.36 -0.52
CA ALA A 98 17.91 10.15 -0.31
C ALA A 98 19.08 10.13 -1.30
N PRO A 99 20.33 9.95 -0.83
CA PRO A 99 21.49 10.02 -1.68
C PRO A 99 21.60 8.83 -2.63
N ASP A 100 21.04 7.70 -2.24
CA ASP A 100 21.15 6.44 -2.95
C ASP A 100 19.90 5.59 -2.77
N THR A 101 19.39 5.02 -3.86
CA THR A 101 18.27 4.06 -3.86
C THR A 101 18.59 2.77 -3.12
N GLU A 102 19.87 2.40 -3.06
CA GLU A 102 20.37 1.21 -2.38
C GLU A 102 20.69 1.45 -0.89
N ALA A 103 20.68 2.72 -0.43
CA ALA A 103 20.87 3.03 0.98
C ALA A 103 19.83 2.30 1.83
N LEU A 104 20.28 1.67 2.91
CA LEU A 104 19.39 0.95 3.81
C LEU A 104 18.72 1.91 4.78
N VAL A 105 17.44 1.67 5.04
CA VAL A 105 16.66 2.34 6.08
C VAL A 105 16.10 1.30 7.04
N PRO A 106 16.02 1.63 8.34
CA PRO A 106 15.43 0.73 9.32
C PRO A 106 13.94 0.55 9.02
N HIS A 107 13.52 -0.68 8.85
CA HIS A 107 12.11 -1.06 8.83
C HIS A 107 11.90 -2.10 9.92
N ARG A 108 10.70 -2.15 10.53
CA ARG A 108 10.42 -3.02 11.68
C ARG A 108 10.74 -4.50 11.46
N LEU A 109 10.76 -4.97 10.21
CA LEU A 109 11.02 -6.37 9.87
C LEU A 109 12.49 -6.61 9.53
N ALA A 110 13.13 -5.68 8.84
CA ALA A 110 14.53 -5.76 8.42
C ALA A 110 14.99 -4.38 7.96
N GLU A 111 16.30 -4.15 7.81
CA GLU A 111 16.78 -3.03 7.00
C GLU A 111 16.46 -3.29 5.53
N ILE A 112 15.85 -2.33 4.87
CA ILE A 112 15.47 -2.42 3.45
C ILE A 112 16.03 -1.26 2.64
N PRO A 113 16.34 -1.46 1.35
CA PRO A 113 16.73 -0.37 0.46
C PRO A 113 15.66 0.73 0.37
N VAL A 114 16.09 1.96 0.16
CA VAL A 114 15.18 3.11 -0.02
C VAL A 114 14.21 2.88 -1.19
N ARG A 115 14.65 2.22 -2.29
CA ARG A 115 13.76 1.86 -3.41
C ARG A 115 12.63 0.92 -2.96
N ASP A 116 12.92 -0.02 -2.07
CA ASP A 116 11.94 -1.00 -1.58
C ASP A 116 10.96 -0.33 -0.60
N LEU A 117 11.43 0.63 0.21
CA LEU A 117 10.54 1.46 1.03
C LEU A 117 9.57 2.28 0.18
N LEU A 118 10.06 2.85 -0.94
CA LEU A 118 9.20 3.55 -1.90
C LEU A 118 8.17 2.60 -2.52
N ALA A 119 8.61 1.43 -3.00
CA ALA A 119 7.74 0.43 -3.59
C ALA A 119 6.68 -0.07 -2.61
N LEU A 120 7.07 -0.33 -1.36
CA LEU A 120 6.15 -0.69 -0.29
C LEU A 120 5.11 0.40 -0.03
N ARG A 121 5.54 1.68 -0.02
CA ARG A 121 4.62 2.79 0.19
C ARG A 121 3.60 2.92 -0.94
N VAL A 122 4.05 2.81 -2.19
CA VAL A 122 3.14 2.82 -3.36
C VAL A 122 2.17 1.63 -3.29
N PHE A 123 2.67 0.44 -2.91
CA PHE A 123 1.86 -0.76 -2.72
C PHE A 123 0.75 -0.55 -1.69
N GLU A 124 1.06 -0.03 -0.50
CA GLU A 124 0.08 0.26 0.54
C GLU A 124 -1.01 1.23 0.05
N LEU A 125 -0.59 2.32 -0.62
CA LEU A 125 -1.53 3.32 -1.13
C LEU A 125 -2.50 2.74 -2.17
N VAL A 126 -2.00 1.95 -3.11
CA VAL A 126 -2.82 1.39 -4.21
C VAL A 126 -3.73 0.28 -3.71
N VAL A 127 -3.20 -0.65 -2.92
CA VAL A 127 -3.98 -1.80 -2.44
C VAL A 127 -5.04 -1.37 -1.44
N HIS A 128 -4.71 -0.48 -0.52
CA HIS A 128 -5.70 0.04 0.43
C HIS A 128 -6.68 1.05 -0.16
N ALA A 129 -6.35 1.68 -1.31
CA ALA A 129 -7.38 2.42 -2.06
C ALA A 129 -8.49 1.48 -2.55
N HIS A 130 -8.12 0.30 -3.08
CA HIS A 130 -9.09 -0.74 -3.45
C HIS A 130 -9.85 -1.27 -2.22
N ASP A 131 -9.17 -1.48 -1.09
CA ASP A 131 -9.82 -1.99 0.14
C ASP A 131 -10.87 -1.02 0.69
N LEU A 132 -10.65 0.29 0.59
CA LEU A 132 -11.59 1.34 1.02
C LEU A 132 -12.71 1.58 0.03
N ALA A 133 -12.40 1.60 -1.25
CA ALA A 133 -13.28 2.00 -2.35
C ALA A 133 -12.94 1.17 -3.60
N PRO A 134 -13.53 -0.04 -3.75
CA PRO A 134 -13.21 -0.95 -4.85
C PRO A 134 -13.34 -0.33 -6.25
N GLU A 135 -14.21 0.67 -6.42
CA GLU A 135 -14.39 1.42 -7.66
C GLU A 135 -13.12 2.19 -8.10
N THR A 136 -12.20 2.46 -7.19
CA THR A 136 -10.89 3.06 -7.53
C THR A 136 -10.06 2.14 -8.43
N TRP A 137 -10.40 0.83 -8.47
CA TRP A 137 -9.71 -0.13 -9.32
C TRP A 137 -9.94 0.12 -10.81
N ASP A 138 -11.03 0.78 -11.17
CA ASP A 138 -11.35 1.18 -12.55
C ASP A 138 -10.76 2.54 -12.94
N HIS A 139 -10.08 3.24 -12.01
CA HIS A 139 -9.43 4.50 -12.33
C HIS A 139 -8.32 4.30 -13.37
N PRO A 140 -8.16 5.19 -14.36
CA PRO A 140 -7.15 5.05 -15.43
C PRO A 140 -5.73 4.83 -14.91
N ASP A 141 -5.33 5.52 -13.84
CA ASP A 141 -4.00 5.38 -13.25
C ASP A 141 -3.72 4.00 -12.67
N THR A 142 -4.75 3.24 -12.28
CA THR A 142 -4.57 1.98 -11.56
C THR A 142 -3.84 0.93 -12.38
N ALA A 143 -4.07 0.88 -13.70
CA ALA A 143 -3.39 -0.08 -14.57
C ALA A 143 -1.87 0.15 -14.61
N ASP A 144 -1.45 1.42 -14.76
CA ASP A 144 -0.03 1.79 -14.79
C ASP A 144 0.63 1.60 -13.42
N LEU A 145 -0.06 1.99 -12.33
CA LEU A 145 0.42 1.78 -10.97
C LEU A 145 0.59 0.29 -10.66
N ALA A 146 -0.36 -0.55 -11.09
CA ALA A 146 -0.27 -1.98 -10.93
C ALA A 146 0.87 -2.58 -11.76
N ALA A 147 1.09 -2.11 -12.98
CA ALA A 147 2.22 -2.55 -13.81
C ALA A 147 3.57 -2.22 -13.13
N TRP A 148 3.72 -1.00 -12.67
CA TRP A 148 4.91 -0.56 -11.94
C TRP A 148 5.13 -1.39 -10.66
N LEU A 149 4.10 -1.64 -9.88
CA LEU A 149 4.18 -2.45 -8.64
C LEU A 149 4.54 -3.91 -8.91
N ASN A 150 4.02 -4.51 -9.97
CA ASN A 150 4.39 -5.88 -10.36
C ASN A 150 5.87 -6.01 -10.71
N GLU A 151 6.50 -4.93 -11.16
CA GLU A 151 7.93 -4.87 -11.46
C GLU A 151 8.80 -4.57 -10.24
N HIS A 152 8.36 -3.63 -9.39
CA HIS A 152 9.23 -3.03 -8.37
C HIS A 152 8.91 -3.45 -6.92
N ALA A 153 7.73 -4.00 -6.64
CA ALA A 153 7.31 -4.32 -5.27
C ALA A 153 7.44 -5.80 -4.89
N ARG A 154 7.76 -6.69 -5.84
CA ARG A 154 7.74 -8.15 -5.60
C ARG A 154 8.59 -8.54 -4.38
N ASP A 155 9.85 -8.12 -4.34
CA ASP A 155 10.79 -8.55 -3.31
C ASP A 155 10.37 -8.08 -1.92
N VAL A 156 9.92 -6.82 -1.80
CA VAL A 156 9.46 -6.28 -0.52
C VAL A 156 8.12 -6.88 -0.08
N VAL A 157 7.24 -7.24 -1.02
CA VAL A 157 5.99 -7.96 -0.71
C VAL A 157 6.26 -9.38 -0.24
N GLU A 158 7.19 -10.11 -0.87
CA GLU A 158 7.61 -11.43 -0.38
C GLU A 158 8.28 -11.36 0.99
N LEU A 159 9.07 -10.31 1.26
CA LEU A 159 9.60 -10.05 2.60
C LEU A 159 8.46 -9.87 3.62
N MET A 160 7.44 -9.05 3.30
CA MET A 160 6.26 -8.88 4.18
C MET A 160 5.56 -10.22 4.45
N ARG A 161 5.44 -11.06 3.44
CA ARG A 161 4.83 -12.39 3.55
C ARG A 161 5.66 -13.32 4.42
N ALA A 162 6.98 -13.31 4.29
CA ALA A 162 7.88 -14.11 5.12
C ALA A 162 7.77 -13.80 6.63
N PHE A 163 7.28 -12.61 6.98
CA PHE A 163 7.02 -12.17 8.36
C PHE A 163 5.52 -12.21 8.74
N ASP A 164 4.69 -12.93 7.99
CA ASP A 164 3.25 -13.08 8.24
C ASP A 164 2.47 -11.74 8.28
N VAL A 165 2.97 -10.71 7.58
CA VAL A 165 2.28 -9.40 7.47
C VAL A 165 1.25 -9.41 6.36
N LEU A 166 1.47 -10.23 5.33
CA LEU A 166 0.54 -10.42 4.21
C LEU A 166 0.14 -11.90 4.10
N GLY A 167 -1.11 -12.13 3.71
CA GLY A 167 -1.60 -13.46 3.39
C GLY A 167 -0.89 -14.09 2.19
N GLN A 168 -1.19 -15.36 1.91
CA GLN A 168 -0.65 -16.06 0.77
C GLN A 168 -1.06 -15.38 -0.54
N ALA A 169 -0.17 -15.40 -1.53
CA ALA A 169 -0.50 -14.91 -2.86
C ALA A 169 -1.62 -15.75 -3.48
N GLY A 170 -2.56 -15.08 -4.12
CA GLY A 170 -3.62 -15.73 -4.89
C GLY A 170 -3.09 -16.36 -6.18
N ALA A 171 -3.88 -17.24 -6.78
CA ALA A 171 -3.57 -17.78 -8.11
C ALA A 171 -3.69 -16.68 -9.18
N VAL A 172 -2.73 -16.64 -10.09
CA VAL A 172 -2.73 -15.69 -11.21
C VAL A 172 -3.22 -16.42 -12.47
N PRO A 173 -4.37 -16.05 -13.07
CA PRO A 173 -4.82 -16.61 -14.31
C PRO A 173 -3.83 -16.39 -15.46
N LEU A 174 -3.75 -17.34 -16.38
CA LEU A 174 -2.93 -17.18 -17.59
C LEU A 174 -3.44 -15.96 -18.39
N GLY A 175 -2.52 -15.07 -18.76
CA GLY A 175 -2.86 -13.84 -19.49
C GLY A 175 -3.47 -12.74 -18.65
N ALA A 176 -3.47 -12.86 -17.31
CA ALA A 176 -3.97 -11.83 -16.42
C ALA A 176 -3.33 -10.46 -16.67
N ASP A 177 -4.12 -9.42 -16.56
CA ASP A 177 -3.63 -8.04 -16.65
C ASP A 177 -2.83 -7.64 -15.40
N ALA A 178 -2.24 -6.45 -15.41
CA ALA A 178 -1.40 -5.98 -14.30
C ALA A 178 -2.19 -5.83 -12.99
N ARG A 179 -3.45 -5.41 -13.06
CA ARG A 179 -4.32 -5.23 -11.89
C ARG A 179 -4.65 -6.55 -11.22
N THR A 180 -5.03 -7.55 -12.01
CA THR A 180 -5.31 -8.92 -11.55
C THR A 180 -4.07 -9.53 -10.88
N ARG A 181 -2.88 -9.36 -11.49
CA ARG A 181 -1.62 -9.82 -10.90
C ARG A 181 -1.30 -9.14 -9.58
N LEU A 182 -1.56 -7.84 -9.47
CA LEU A 182 -1.31 -7.09 -8.22
C LEU A 182 -2.25 -7.54 -7.09
N LEU A 183 -3.55 -7.78 -7.37
CA LEU A 183 -4.47 -8.32 -6.37
C LEU A 183 -4.01 -9.69 -5.90
N ALA A 184 -3.67 -10.60 -6.81
CA ALA A 184 -3.14 -11.89 -6.44
C ALA A 184 -1.85 -11.78 -5.60
N LEU A 185 -0.90 -10.91 -6.00
CA LEU A 185 0.31 -10.63 -5.23
C LEU A 185 0.01 -10.13 -3.82
N SER A 186 -1.03 -9.32 -3.65
CA SER A 186 -1.44 -8.79 -2.35
C SER A 186 -2.28 -9.76 -1.50
N GLY A 187 -2.59 -10.95 -2.02
CA GLY A 187 -3.45 -11.95 -1.36
C GLY A 187 -4.94 -11.59 -1.39
N ARG A 188 -5.36 -10.71 -2.30
CA ARG A 188 -6.76 -10.34 -2.50
C ARG A 188 -7.34 -11.08 -3.69
N GLU A 189 -8.64 -11.40 -3.61
CA GLU A 189 -9.35 -12.01 -4.72
C GLU A 189 -9.58 -11.00 -5.86
N PRO A 190 -9.36 -11.38 -7.11
CA PRO A 190 -9.73 -10.53 -8.25
C PRO A 190 -11.25 -10.28 -8.24
N THR A 191 -11.66 -9.02 -8.25
CA THR A 191 -13.08 -8.64 -8.36
C THR A 191 -13.63 -9.16 -9.68
N GLY A 192 -14.56 -10.13 -9.62
CA GLY A 192 -15.23 -10.67 -10.83
C GLY A 192 -15.36 -12.18 -10.93
N THR A 193 -14.70 -12.95 -10.09
CA THR A 193 -14.98 -14.41 -9.97
C THR A 193 -16.04 -14.61 -8.87
N ALA A 194 -17.32 -14.35 -9.22
CA ALA A 194 -18.40 -14.99 -8.50
C ALA A 194 -18.24 -16.50 -8.72
N VAL A 195 -17.64 -17.18 -7.75
CA VAL A 195 -17.69 -18.64 -7.68
C VAL A 195 -19.17 -18.96 -7.54
N GLY A 196 -19.78 -19.44 -8.64
CA GLY A 196 -21.12 -19.97 -8.63
C GLY A 196 -21.17 -21.07 -7.57
N GLY A 197 -21.72 -20.75 -6.40
CA GLY A 197 -22.00 -21.71 -5.36
C GLY A 197 -22.99 -22.75 -5.90
N GLY A 198 -22.45 -23.81 -6.48
CA GLY A 198 -23.18 -25.03 -6.76
C GLY A 198 -23.61 -25.62 -5.42
N ASN A 199 -24.85 -25.37 -5.06
CA ASN A 199 -25.53 -26.02 -3.96
C ASN A 199 -25.58 -27.55 -4.26
N PRO A 200 -24.93 -28.42 -3.48
CA PRO A 200 -25.19 -29.84 -3.66
C PRO A 200 -26.63 -30.12 -3.20
N THR A 201 -27.50 -30.33 -4.17
CA THR A 201 -28.85 -30.88 -3.90
C THR A 201 -28.70 -32.19 -3.15
N SER A 202 -29.07 -32.16 -1.88
CA SER A 202 -29.34 -33.37 -1.11
C SER A 202 -30.53 -34.11 -1.76
N SER A 203 -30.26 -35.26 -2.35
CA SER A 203 -31.29 -36.24 -2.72
C SER A 203 -31.35 -37.30 -1.66
N SER A 204 -32.51 -37.35 -1.00
CA SER A 204 -33.25 -38.47 -0.35
C SER A 204 -32.46 -39.53 0.42
#